data_957e43122a74b2d0cef43d5c4c52eb25
#
_entry.id   957e43122a74b2d0cef43d5c4c52eb25
#
_cell.length_a   1.000
_cell.length_b   1.000
_cell.length_c   1.000
_cell.angle_alpha   90.00
_cell.angle_beta   90.00
_cell.angle_gamma   90.00
#
_symmetry.space_group_name_H-M   'P 1'
#
loop_
_entity.id
_entity.type
_entity.pdbx_description
1 polymer ?
#
loop_
_entity_poly.entity_id
_entity_poly.type
_entity_poly.pdbx_seq_one_letter_code
_entity_poly.pdbx_strand_id
1 'polypeptide(L)'
;LRSWLERPLVVGAVTPSGKALARTMAAYVDPRVPGPILELGPGTGPVTDALIRRGVAQDRLILIEFNPEFCQLLKRRFPKATIVQGDAYDLGETLSGVLKEPAAATVSSLPLFTKPMDQRLELLETAQGMMHADAPFIQFTYAVVPPIPARSKAYRTRASNRIWRNLPPARVWVYNKVNHP
;
A
#
# COMPACT_ATOMS: atom_id res chain seq x y z
N LEU A 1 -7.54 -12.52 -20.49
CA LEU A 1 -7.17 -11.09 -20.24
C LEU A 1 -7.61 -10.58 -18.86
N ARG A 2 -8.73 -11.09 -18.26
CA ARG A 2 -9.20 -10.70 -16.92
C ARG A 2 -8.29 -11.21 -15.79
N SER A 3 -7.71 -12.39 -15.90
CA SER A 3 -6.87 -12.98 -14.85
C SER A 3 -5.53 -12.25 -14.62
N TRP A 4 -5.05 -11.51 -15.60
CA TRP A 4 -3.78 -10.77 -15.54
C TRP A 4 -3.90 -9.47 -14.70
N LEU A 5 -5.07 -8.83 -14.75
CA LEU A 5 -5.38 -7.62 -13.96
C LEU A 5 -5.70 -7.94 -12.49
N GLU A 6 -6.12 -9.19 -12.22
CA GLU A 6 -6.50 -9.63 -10.86
C GLU A 6 -5.32 -10.23 -10.07
N ARG A 7 -4.19 -10.58 -10.73
CA ARG A 7 -3.04 -11.25 -10.10
C ARG A 7 -1.67 -10.68 -10.49
N PRO A 8 -1.46 -9.35 -10.58
CA PRO A 8 -0.19 -8.82 -11.05
C PRO A 8 0.99 -9.10 -10.11
N LEU A 9 0.73 -9.33 -8.82
CA LEU A 9 1.77 -9.57 -7.81
C LEU A 9 2.14 -11.05 -7.64
N VAL A 10 1.27 -11.99 -8.01
CA VAL A 10 1.57 -13.43 -7.86
C VAL A 10 2.63 -13.88 -8.87
N VAL A 11 2.58 -13.33 -10.09
CA VAL A 11 3.56 -13.63 -11.15
C VAL A 11 4.75 -12.66 -11.11
N GLY A 12 4.56 -11.44 -10.61
CA GLY A 12 5.57 -10.37 -10.57
C GLY A 12 6.55 -10.45 -9.40
N ALA A 13 6.26 -11.23 -8.36
CA ALA A 13 7.10 -11.27 -7.15
C ALA A 13 8.51 -11.84 -7.38
N VAL A 14 8.71 -12.61 -8.45
CA VAL A 14 9.99 -13.24 -8.79
C VAL A 14 10.69 -12.54 -9.95
N THR A 15 10.00 -11.65 -10.68
CA THR A 15 10.58 -10.93 -11.81
C THR A 15 11.34 -9.67 -11.39
N PRO A 16 12.42 -9.28 -12.10
CA PRO A 16 13.12 -8.00 -11.85
C PRO A 16 12.20 -6.77 -11.88
N SER A 17 11.14 -6.83 -12.66
CA SER A 17 10.09 -5.80 -12.77
C SER A 17 9.35 -5.55 -11.47
N GLY A 18 8.83 -6.58 -10.81
CA GLY A 18 8.13 -6.47 -9.53
C GLY A 18 9.03 -5.88 -8.42
N LYS A 19 10.32 -6.21 -8.44
CA LYS A 19 11.30 -5.64 -7.50
C LYS A 19 11.53 -4.13 -7.70
N ALA A 20 11.51 -3.64 -8.94
CA ALA A 20 11.67 -2.22 -9.22
C ALA A 20 10.47 -1.42 -8.71
N LEU A 21 9.25 -1.90 -8.94
CA LEU A 21 8.03 -1.30 -8.43
C LEU A 21 8.01 -1.29 -6.89
N ALA A 22 8.27 -2.42 -6.26
CA ALA A 22 8.29 -2.55 -4.80
C ALA A 22 9.31 -1.57 -4.16
N ARG A 23 10.52 -1.46 -4.72
CA ARG A 23 11.52 -0.49 -4.26
C ARG A 23 11.06 0.95 -4.42
N THR A 24 10.40 1.28 -5.53
CA THR A 24 9.86 2.63 -5.75
C THR A 24 8.78 2.96 -4.74
N MET A 25 7.88 2.04 -4.44
CA MET A 25 6.86 2.24 -3.40
C MET A 25 7.49 2.44 -2.02
N ALA A 26 8.42 1.57 -1.63
CA ALA A 26 9.13 1.66 -0.35
C ALA A 26 9.95 2.95 -0.20
N ALA A 27 10.46 3.53 -1.30
CA ALA A 27 11.25 4.77 -1.26
C ALA A 27 10.48 5.99 -0.72
N TYR A 28 9.15 5.96 -0.79
CA TYR A 28 8.30 7.02 -0.24
C TYR A 28 8.01 6.88 1.26
N VAL A 29 8.44 5.78 1.88
CA VAL A 29 8.34 5.58 3.33
C VAL A 29 9.64 6.04 3.98
N ASP A 30 9.55 6.97 4.95
CA ASP A 30 10.68 7.33 5.81
C ASP A 30 10.70 6.38 7.03
N PRO A 31 11.69 5.49 7.15
CA PRO A 31 11.76 4.55 8.26
C PRO A 31 12.00 5.21 9.63
N ARG A 32 12.42 6.49 9.65
CA ARG A 32 12.68 7.26 10.88
C ARG A 32 11.43 7.83 11.51
N VAL A 33 10.34 7.99 10.73
CA VAL A 33 9.05 8.45 11.28
C VAL A 33 8.50 7.35 12.18
N PRO A 34 8.18 7.63 13.46
CA PRO A 34 7.66 6.63 14.39
C PRO A 34 6.24 6.19 14.01
N GLY A 35 5.82 5.04 14.54
CA GLY A 35 4.51 4.45 14.30
C GLY A 35 4.52 3.28 13.30
N PRO A 36 3.44 2.52 13.22
CA PRO A 36 3.31 1.39 12.32
C PRO A 36 3.24 1.82 10.85
N ILE A 37 3.58 0.90 9.96
CA ILE A 37 3.38 1.01 8.52
C ILE A 37 2.28 0.02 8.13
N LEU A 38 1.20 0.53 7.55
CA LEU A 38 0.12 -0.29 7.02
C LEU A 38 0.45 -0.71 5.58
N GLU A 39 0.34 -1.99 5.28
CA GLU A 39 0.44 -2.50 3.91
C GLU A 39 -0.86 -3.21 3.53
N LEU A 40 -1.55 -2.70 2.49
CA LEU A 40 -2.81 -3.20 2.00
C LEU A 40 -2.61 -4.09 0.79
N GLY A 41 -3.01 -5.35 0.89
CA GLY A 41 -2.88 -6.35 -0.15
C GLY A 41 -1.42 -6.72 -0.45
N PRO A 42 -0.62 -7.15 0.56
CA PRO A 42 0.79 -7.51 0.38
C PRO A 42 0.99 -8.72 -0.55
N GLY A 43 -0.02 -9.56 -0.71
CA GLY A 43 0.05 -10.78 -1.51
C GLY A 43 1.17 -11.69 -1.02
N THR A 44 2.18 -11.94 -1.87
CA THR A 44 3.37 -12.73 -1.50
C THR A 44 4.45 -11.93 -0.76
N GLY A 45 4.26 -10.61 -0.55
CA GLY A 45 5.14 -9.75 0.25
C GLY A 45 6.34 -9.12 -0.45
N PRO A 46 6.31 -8.78 -1.75
CA PRO A 46 7.44 -8.13 -2.41
C PRO A 46 7.66 -6.68 -1.91
N VAL A 47 6.59 -5.96 -1.61
CA VAL A 47 6.66 -4.61 -1.06
C VAL A 47 7.07 -4.66 0.40
N THR A 48 6.56 -5.61 1.17
CA THR A 48 6.99 -5.91 2.56
C THR A 48 8.52 -6.08 2.62
N ASP A 49 9.08 -6.92 1.73
CA ASP A 49 10.53 -7.14 1.65
C ASP A 49 11.29 -5.84 1.31
N ALA A 50 10.75 -5.03 0.41
CA ALA A 50 11.35 -3.75 0.03
C ALA A 50 11.30 -2.72 1.19
N LEU A 51 10.24 -2.69 1.99
CA LEU A 51 10.11 -1.85 3.18
C LEU A 51 11.16 -2.23 4.24
N ILE A 52 11.34 -3.53 4.50
CA ILE A 52 12.37 -4.02 5.42
C ILE A 52 13.77 -3.64 4.94
N ARG A 53 14.06 -3.84 3.65
CA ARG A 53 15.34 -3.43 3.03
C ARG A 53 15.55 -1.91 3.07
N ARG A 54 14.49 -1.13 3.11
CA ARG A 54 14.52 0.34 3.27
C ARG A 54 14.90 0.77 4.69
N GLY A 55 14.84 -0.14 5.66
CA GLY A 55 15.16 0.11 7.07
C GLY A 55 13.94 0.15 7.99
N VAL A 56 12.76 -0.22 7.50
CA VAL A 56 11.58 -0.37 8.36
C VAL A 56 11.74 -1.65 9.20
N ALA A 57 11.66 -1.52 10.52
CA ALA A 57 11.69 -2.67 11.41
C ALA A 57 10.44 -3.54 11.19
N GLN A 58 10.63 -4.86 11.15
CA GLN A 58 9.58 -5.80 10.76
C GLN A 58 8.38 -5.78 11.72
N ASP A 59 8.62 -5.55 13.01
CA ASP A 59 7.60 -5.45 14.07
C ASP A 59 6.71 -4.19 13.96
N ARG A 60 7.11 -3.21 13.15
CA ARG A 60 6.28 -2.04 12.81
C ARG A 60 5.32 -2.29 11.67
N LEU A 61 5.43 -3.41 10.95
CA LEU A 61 4.60 -3.71 9.79
C LEU A 61 3.28 -4.34 10.23
N ILE A 62 2.16 -3.78 9.74
CA ILE A 62 0.81 -4.35 9.86
C ILE A 62 0.34 -4.62 8.43
N LEU A 63 0.23 -5.90 8.08
CA LEU A 63 -0.08 -6.39 6.74
C LEU A 63 -1.53 -6.86 6.70
N ILE A 64 -2.36 -6.21 5.90
CA ILE A 64 -3.78 -6.54 5.74
C ILE A 64 -3.95 -7.33 4.44
N GLU A 65 -4.31 -8.60 4.56
CA GLU A 65 -4.45 -9.52 3.43
C GLU A 65 -5.76 -10.31 3.54
N PHE A 66 -6.49 -10.38 2.43
CA PHE A 66 -7.77 -11.09 2.40
C PHE A 66 -7.60 -12.60 2.23
N ASN A 67 -6.59 -13.03 1.44
CA ASN A 67 -6.38 -14.43 1.13
C ASN A 67 -5.70 -15.17 2.29
N PRO A 68 -6.34 -16.21 2.88
CA PRO A 68 -5.77 -16.95 4.01
C PRO A 68 -4.46 -17.67 3.69
N GLU A 69 -4.26 -18.14 2.45
CA GLU A 69 -3.00 -18.80 2.04
C GLU A 69 -1.84 -17.79 2.04
N PHE A 70 -2.09 -16.56 1.55
CA PHE A 70 -1.11 -15.49 1.61
C PHE A 70 -0.84 -15.03 3.05
N CYS A 71 -1.86 -14.98 3.90
CA CYS A 71 -1.66 -14.71 5.33
C CYS A 71 -0.72 -15.72 5.97
N GLN A 72 -0.88 -17.02 5.69
CA GLN A 72 0.00 -18.06 6.19
C GLN A 72 1.43 -17.93 5.62
N LEU A 73 1.56 -17.62 4.33
CA LEU A 73 2.85 -17.36 3.70
C LEU A 73 3.57 -16.18 4.35
N LEU A 74 2.86 -15.07 4.54
CA LEU A 74 3.39 -13.85 5.16
C LEU A 74 3.85 -14.09 6.61
N LYS A 75 3.07 -14.83 7.41
CA LYS A 75 3.45 -15.21 8.78
C LYS A 75 4.77 -15.99 8.81
N ARG A 76 5.00 -16.89 7.84
CA ARG A 76 6.26 -17.63 7.74
C ARG A 76 7.43 -16.74 7.27
N ARG A 77 7.17 -15.84 6.32
CA ARG A 77 8.22 -14.97 5.74
C ARG A 77 8.59 -13.81 6.67
N PHE A 78 7.63 -13.27 7.38
CA PHE A 78 7.76 -12.08 8.21
C PHE A 78 7.22 -12.32 9.62
N PRO A 79 7.88 -13.17 10.43
CA PRO A 79 7.35 -13.66 11.69
C PRO A 79 7.21 -12.59 12.78
N LYS A 80 7.84 -11.42 12.62
CA LYS A 80 7.71 -10.28 13.55
C LYS A 80 6.66 -9.27 13.09
N ALA A 81 6.16 -9.35 11.85
CA ALA A 81 5.10 -8.47 11.38
C ALA A 81 3.73 -8.92 11.90
N THR A 82 2.82 -7.97 12.09
CA THR A 82 1.43 -8.26 12.41
C THR A 82 0.68 -8.55 11.12
N ILE A 83 0.16 -9.77 10.96
CA ILE A 83 -0.63 -10.18 9.80
C ILE A 83 -2.10 -10.21 10.20
N VAL A 84 -2.90 -9.37 9.56
CA VAL A 84 -4.35 -9.27 9.77
C VAL A 84 -5.05 -9.85 8.54
N GLN A 85 -5.81 -10.92 8.74
CA GLN A 85 -6.68 -11.43 7.70
C GLN A 85 -7.98 -10.63 7.70
N GLY A 86 -8.24 -9.86 6.63
CA GLY A 86 -9.42 -9.01 6.55
C GLY A 86 -9.54 -8.26 5.23
N ASP A 87 -10.64 -7.53 5.09
CA ASP A 87 -10.89 -6.70 3.92
C ASP A 87 -10.21 -5.33 4.10
N ALA A 88 -9.28 -5.01 3.20
CA ALA A 88 -8.62 -3.71 3.20
C ALA A 88 -9.54 -2.54 2.79
N TYR A 89 -10.72 -2.82 2.24
CA TYR A 89 -11.75 -1.80 1.98
C TYR A 89 -12.64 -1.54 3.21
N ASP A 90 -12.50 -2.34 4.27
CA ASP A 90 -13.12 -2.12 5.57
C ASP A 90 -12.05 -2.03 6.68
N LEU A 91 -11.19 -1.00 6.55
CA LEU A 91 -10.09 -0.79 7.48
C LEU A 91 -10.57 -0.53 8.92
N GLY A 92 -11.71 0.11 9.08
CA GLY A 92 -12.26 0.44 10.40
C GLY A 92 -12.50 -0.80 11.25
N GLU A 93 -13.17 -1.79 10.68
CA GLU A 93 -13.41 -3.09 11.34
C GLU A 93 -12.14 -3.92 11.39
N THR A 94 -11.44 -4.07 10.25
CA THR A 94 -10.26 -4.92 10.10
C THR A 94 -9.14 -4.56 11.06
N LEU A 95 -8.92 -3.28 11.35
CA LEU A 95 -7.88 -2.80 12.26
C LEU A 95 -8.38 -2.49 13.67
N SER A 96 -9.66 -2.76 13.95
CA SER A 96 -10.22 -2.57 15.28
C SER A 96 -9.45 -3.37 16.33
N GLY A 97 -8.97 -2.68 17.36
CA GLY A 97 -8.15 -3.30 18.41
C GLY A 97 -6.73 -3.71 17.99
N VAL A 98 -6.34 -3.56 16.72
CA VAL A 98 -4.99 -3.86 16.21
C VAL A 98 -4.13 -2.60 16.17
N LEU A 99 -4.60 -1.56 15.51
CA LEU A 99 -3.90 -0.28 15.41
C LEU A 99 -4.02 0.50 16.73
N LYS A 100 -2.88 0.72 17.40
CA LYS A 100 -2.83 1.36 18.74
C LYS A 100 -2.37 2.82 18.70
N GLU A 101 -1.75 3.23 17.62
CA GLU A 101 -1.22 4.57 17.41
C GLU A 101 -1.31 4.95 15.93
N PRO A 102 -1.24 6.24 15.56
CA PRO A 102 -1.30 6.66 14.17
C PRO A 102 -0.19 6.03 13.33
N ALA A 103 -0.53 5.57 12.13
CA ALA A 103 0.42 4.99 11.22
C ALA A 103 1.32 6.05 10.57
N ALA A 104 2.59 5.70 10.36
CA ALA A 104 3.58 6.56 9.70
C ALA A 104 3.45 6.59 8.17
N ALA A 105 2.83 5.57 7.59
CA ALA A 105 2.49 5.49 6.17
C ALA A 105 1.48 4.37 5.92
N THR A 106 0.77 4.48 4.79
CA THR A 106 0.02 3.35 4.21
C THR A 106 0.56 3.07 2.81
N VAL A 107 0.88 1.81 2.53
CA VAL A 107 1.33 1.34 1.21
C VAL A 107 0.30 0.36 0.67
N SER A 108 -0.30 0.68 -0.48
CA SER A 108 -1.40 -0.08 -1.05
C SER A 108 -1.03 -0.71 -2.38
N SER A 109 -1.24 -2.01 -2.47
CA SER A 109 -1.12 -2.81 -3.68
C SER A 109 -2.49 -3.24 -4.23
N LEU A 110 -3.57 -2.66 -3.73
CA LEU A 110 -4.94 -2.97 -4.14
C LEU A 110 -5.23 -2.54 -5.58
N PRO A 111 -6.02 -3.31 -6.33
CA PRO A 111 -6.41 -2.97 -7.69
C PRO A 111 -7.54 -1.92 -7.68
N LEU A 112 -7.24 -0.67 -7.29
CA LEU A 112 -8.26 0.36 -7.05
C LEU A 112 -9.20 0.62 -8.25
N PHE A 113 -8.71 0.47 -9.49
CA PHE A 113 -9.56 0.67 -10.67
C PHE A 113 -10.67 -0.38 -10.84
N THR A 114 -10.65 -1.46 -10.07
CA THR A 114 -11.74 -2.45 -10.03
C THR A 114 -12.91 -2.00 -9.15
N LYS A 115 -12.72 -0.92 -8.38
CA LYS A 115 -13.73 -0.38 -7.46
C LYS A 115 -14.30 0.94 -7.99
N PRO A 116 -15.55 1.28 -7.69
CA PRO A 116 -16.13 2.60 -7.98
C PRO A 116 -15.37 3.71 -7.24
N MET A 117 -15.54 4.95 -7.71
CA MET A 117 -14.76 6.09 -7.24
C MET A 117 -15.02 6.42 -5.76
N ASP A 118 -16.26 6.29 -5.32
CA ASP A 118 -16.68 6.50 -3.93
C ASP A 118 -15.94 5.56 -2.96
N GLN A 119 -15.85 4.27 -3.29
CA GLN A 119 -15.09 3.31 -2.47
C GLN A 119 -13.59 3.58 -2.46
N ARG A 120 -13.02 4.11 -3.57
CA ARG A 120 -11.59 4.50 -3.58
C ARG A 120 -11.33 5.71 -2.69
N LEU A 121 -12.23 6.68 -2.71
CA LEU A 121 -12.16 7.87 -1.85
C LEU A 121 -12.34 7.48 -0.39
N GLU A 122 -13.34 6.68 -0.06
CA GLU A 122 -13.59 6.17 1.29
C GLU A 122 -12.37 5.43 1.86
N LEU A 123 -11.73 4.56 1.06
CA LEU A 123 -10.50 3.90 1.47
C LEU A 123 -9.39 4.90 1.80
N LEU A 124 -9.17 5.91 0.92
CA LEU A 124 -8.15 6.93 1.16
C LEU A 124 -8.46 7.75 2.42
N GLU A 125 -9.70 8.18 2.60
CA GLU A 125 -10.13 8.97 3.75
C GLU A 125 -10.01 8.19 5.05
N THR A 126 -10.45 6.93 5.07
CA THR A 126 -10.34 6.04 6.23
C THR A 126 -8.88 5.80 6.59
N ALA A 127 -8.04 5.46 5.61
CA ALA A 127 -6.62 5.28 5.85
C ALA A 127 -5.95 6.56 6.37
N GLN A 128 -6.26 7.72 5.80
CA GLN A 128 -5.74 9.02 6.25
C GLN A 128 -6.18 9.37 7.68
N GLY A 129 -7.38 8.94 8.08
CA GLY A 129 -7.87 9.09 9.46
C GLY A 129 -7.09 8.24 10.48
N MET A 130 -6.41 7.20 10.02
CA MET A 130 -5.60 6.28 10.84
C MET A 130 -4.11 6.61 10.85
N MET A 131 -3.68 7.63 10.11
CA MET A 131 -2.27 7.99 9.94
C MET A 131 -1.96 9.33 10.62
N HIS A 132 -0.67 9.61 10.81
CA HIS A 132 -0.22 10.98 11.12
C HIS A 132 -0.67 11.96 10.02
N ALA A 133 -0.84 13.23 10.40
CA ALA A 133 -1.40 14.25 9.52
C ALA A 133 -0.68 14.39 8.16
N ASP A 134 0.66 14.26 8.16
CA ASP A 134 1.49 14.39 6.97
C ASP A 134 1.92 13.05 6.36
N ALA A 135 1.39 11.95 6.89
CA ALA A 135 1.78 10.62 6.44
C ALA A 135 1.32 10.33 4.99
N PRO A 136 2.15 9.66 4.18
CA PRO A 136 1.81 9.36 2.81
C PRO A 136 0.93 8.11 2.70
N PHE A 137 -0.11 8.20 1.86
CA PHE A 137 -0.78 7.03 1.29
C PHE A 137 -0.17 6.76 -0.09
N ILE A 138 0.43 5.59 -0.26
CA ILE A 138 1.25 5.22 -1.43
C ILE A 138 0.52 4.13 -2.19
N GLN A 139 0.21 4.38 -3.47
CA GLN A 139 -0.54 3.48 -4.34
C GLN A 139 0.17 3.35 -5.68
N PHE A 140 0.23 2.15 -6.26
CA PHE A 140 0.67 2.01 -7.64
C PHE A 140 -0.49 1.76 -8.60
N THR A 141 -0.27 2.02 -9.88
CA THR A 141 -1.17 1.65 -10.97
C THR A 141 -0.41 1.45 -12.28
N TYR A 142 -0.95 0.64 -13.15
CA TYR A 142 -0.51 0.51 -14.54
C TYR A 142 -1.15 1.57 -15.46
N ALA A 143 -2.22 2.24 -15.00
CA ALA A 143 -2.85 3.32 -15.74
C ALA A 143 -1.97 4.58 -15.76
N VAL A 144 -2.22 5.44 -16.76
CA VAL A 144 -1.51 6.74 -16.90
C VAL A 144 -2.11 7.83 -16.01
N VAL A 145 -3.33 7.60 -15.51
CA VAL A 145 -4.08 8.53 -14.66
C VAL A 145 -4.05 8.06 -13.19
N PRO A 146 -4.19 8.99 -12.23
CA PRO A 146 -4.26 8.62 -10.83
C PRO A 146 -5.53 7.79 -10.55
N PRO A 147 -5.45 6.75 -9.72
CA PRO A 147 -6.61 5.97 -9.33
C PRO A 147 -7.63 6.77 -8.51
N ILE A 148 -7.16 7.80 -7.81
CA ILE A 148 -7.98 8.78 -7.10
C ILE A 148 -7.58 10.16 -7.63
N PRO A 149 -8.43 10.84 -8.43
CA PRO A 149 -8.11 12.16 -8.98
C PRO A 149 -7.98 13.21 -7.87
N ALA A 150 -7.06 14.16 -8.04
CA ALA A 150 -6.85 15.30 -7.13
C ALA A 150 -7.98 16.35 -7.25
N ARG A 151 -9.25 15.92 -7.29
CA ARG A 151 -10.40 16.82 -7.37
C ARG A 151 -10.76 17.45 -6.04
N SER A 152 -10.26 16.90 -4.94
CA SER A 152 -10.45 17.43 -3.60
C SER A 152 -9.24 18.29 -3.22
N LYS A 153 -9.48 19.53 -2.76
CA LYS A 153 -8.44 20.37 -2.14
C LYS A 153 -7.89 19.74 -0.86
N ALA A 154 -8.49 18.64 -0.38
CA ALA A 154 -8.10 17.92 0.82
C ALA A 154 -6.80 17.11 0.68
N TYR A 155 -6.38 16.79 -0.56
CA TYR A 155 -5.20 15.95 -0.79
C TYR A 155 -4.24 16.56 -1.81
N ARG A 156 -2.95 16.54 -1.45
CA ARG A 156 -1.86 16.79 -2.40
C ARG A 156 -1.45 15.46 -3.01
N THR A 157 -1.48 15.38 -4.34
CA THR A 157 -1.11 14.17 -5.09
C THR A 157 0.20 14.39 -5.81
N ARG A 158 1.14 13.45 -5.65
CA ARG A 158 2.40 13.40 -6.38
C ARG A 158 2.52 12.07 -7.12
N ALA A 159 3.18 12.07 -8.26
CA ALA A 159 3.44 10.86 -9.05
C ALA A 159 4.94 10.61 -9.18
N SER A 160 5.34 9.34 -9.14
CA SER A 160 6.69 8.93 -9.53
C SER A 160 6.92 9.11 -11.04
N ASN A 161 8.17 9.02 -11.47
CA ASN A 161 8.47 8.69 -12.84
C ASN A 161 7.88 7.33 -13.21
N ARG A 162 7.66 7.11 -14.51
CA ARG A 162 7.17 5.82 -14.99
C ARG A 162 8.23 4.74 -14.79
N ILE A 163 7.83 3.61 -14.21
CA ILE A 163 8.73 2.49 -13.93
C ILE A 163 8.70 1.57 -15.16
N TRP A 164 9.55 1.88 -16.14
CA TRP A 164 9.65 1.14 -17.41
C TRP A 164 10.20 -0.27 -17.24
N ARG A 165 10.96 -0.52 -16.15
CA ARG A 165 11.45 -1.86 -15.80
C ARG A 165 10.36 -2.76 -15.25
N ASN A 166 9.14 -2.25 -15.08
CA ASN A 166 7.95 -3.04 -14.76
C ASN A 166 7.19 -3.34 -16.06
N LEU A 167 6.72 -4.57 -16.23
CA LEU A 167 5.96 -4.98 -17.41
C LEU A 167 4.59 -5.51 -16.99
N PRO A 168 3.49 -4.79 -17.30
CA PRO A 168 3.45 -3.48 -17.98
C PRO A 168 4.05 -2.35 -17.13
N PRO A 169 4.47 -1.22 -17.74
CA PRO A 169 5.01 -0.08 -17.01
C PRO A 169 4.04 0.45 -15.96
N ALA A 170 4.54 0.66 -14.74
CA ALA A 170 3.75 1.13 -13.61
C ALA A 170 4.12 2.56 -13.21
N ARG A 171 3.27 3.19 -12.42
CA ARG A 171 3.51 4.48 -11.76
C ARG A 171 3.04 4.41 -10.31
N VAL A 172 3.78 5.04 -9.42
CA VAL A 172 3.42 5.18 -8.01
C VAL A 172 2.83 6.57 -7.79
N TRP A 173 1.72 6.62 -7.08
CA TRP A 173 1.01 7.81 -6.68
C TRP A 173 1.09 7.96 -5.17
N VAL A 174 1.35 9.17 -4.70
CA VAL A 174 1.47 9.48 -3.28
C VAL A 174 0.46 10.57 -2.93
N TYR A 175 -0.40 10.27 -1.98
CA TYR A 175 -1.43 11.17 -1.48
C TYR A 175 -1.07 11.61 -0.06
N ASN A 176 -0.98 12.92 0.17
CA ASN A 176 -0.82 13.49 1.48
C ASN A 176 -2.03 14.38 1.78
N LYS A 177 -2.56 14.31 3.00
CA LYS A 177 -3.61 15.22 3.45
C LYS A 177 -3.10 16.67 3.45
N VAL A 178 -3.91 17.60 3.00
CA VAL A 178 -3.60 19.03 3.11
C VAL A 178 -4.15 19.50 4.45
N ASN A 179 -3.24 19.83 5.37
CA ASN A 179 -3.64 20.49 6.60
C ASN A 179 -3.96 21.94 6.24
N HIS A 180 -5.22 22.34 6.38
CA HIS A 180 -5.58 23.75 6.38
C HIS A 180 -5.20 24.32 7.76
N PRO A 181 -4.49 25.46 7.80
CA PRO A 181 -4.18 26.13 9.07
C PRO A 181 -5.44 26.62 9.78
#